data_4d418d2c23d785b0cb96c0e7d252d12d
#
_entry.id   4d418d2c23d785b0cb96c0e7d252d12d
#
_cell.length_a   1.000
_cell.length_b   1.000
_cell.length_c   1.000
_cell.angle_alpha   90.00
_cell.angle_beta   90.00
_cell.angle_gamma   90.00
#
_symmetry.space_group_name_H-M   'P 1'
#
loop_
_entity.id
_entity.type
_entity.pdbx_description
1 polymer ?
#
loop_
_entity_poly.entity_id
_entity_poly.type
_entity_poly.pdbx_seq_one_letter_code
_entity_poly.pdbx_strand_id
1 'polypeptide(L)'
;MSDMYDVIVVGGGIGGLYTILNLPRDKKILLMCKKEIMLCNTALAQGGVAAVLDKLNDNFGLHFNDTMIAGRQENNPEAVRVLVEEGPSDVLNIYHMGVDFDLNKDGGLLY
;
A
#
# COMPACT_ATOMS: atom_id res chain seq x y z
N MET A 1 -12.17 5.58 -34.69
CA MET A 1 -11.94 6.56 -33.61
C MET A 1 -10.72 6.13 -32.83
N SER A 2 -9.70 6.96 -32.72
CA SER A 2 -8.54 6.62 -31.86
C SER A 2 -8.98 6.70 -30.41
N ASP A 3 -8.85 5.60 -29.68
CA ASP A 3 -9.07 5.64 -28.23
C ASP A 3 -7.94 6.43 -27.58
N MET A 4 -8.23 7.68 -27.22
CA MET A 4 -7.30 8.51 -26.45
C MET A 4 -7.53 8.28 -24.95
N TYR A 5 -6.45 8.09 -24.22
CA TYR A 5 -6.44 7.97 -22.77
C TYR A 5 -5.71 9.16 -22.16
N ASP A 6 -6.19 9.64 -21.02
CA ASP A 6 -5.53 10.72 -20.28
C ASP A 6 -4.28 10.23 -19.56
N VAL A 7 -4.31 8.98 -19.07
CA VAL A 7 -3.22 8.37 -18.31
C VAL A 7 -3.04 6.92 -18.73
N ILE A 8 -1.79 6.50 -18.86
CA ILE A 8 -1.43 5.09 -19.05
C ILE A 8 -0.62 4.65 -17.82
N VAL A 9 -1.11 3.63 -17.15
CA VAL A 9 -0.44 3.01 -16.00
C VAL A 9 0.09 1.65 -16.42
N VAL A 10 1.38 1.42 -16.24
CA VAL A 10 2.05 0.17 -16.59
C VAL A 10 2.36 -0.61 -15.32
N GLY A 11 1.69 -1.75 -15.15
CA GLY A 11 1.83 -2.64 -14.00
C GLY A 11 0.59 -2.67 -13.12
N GLY A 12 0.03 -3.87 -12.92
CA GLY A 12 -1.17 -4.13 -12.11
C GLY A 12 -0.89 -4.47 -10.64
N GLY A 13 0.30 -4.16 -10.11
CA GLY A 13 0.60 -4.29 -8.70
C GLY A 13 0.04 -3.13 -7.88
N ILE A 14 0.28 -3.15 -6.56
CA ILE A 14 -0.25 -2.16 -5.61
C ILE A 14 0.07 -0.71 -6.02
N GLY A 15 1.28 -0.43 -6.48
CA GLY A 15 1.68 0.91 -6.90
C GLY A 15 0.82 1.44 -8.07
N GLY A 16 0.59 0.61 -9.10
CA GLY A 16 -0.26 0.98 -10.23
C GLY A 16 -1.72 1.14 -9.83
N LEU A 17 -2.25 0.20 -9.05
CA LEU A 17 -3.65 0.22 -8.61
C LEU A 17 -3.92 1.39 -7.65
N TYR A 18 -3.04 1.61 -6.67
CA TYR A 18 -3.19 2.73 -5.74
C TYR A 18 -3.10 4.08 -6.45
N THR A 19 -2.21 4.21 -7.44
CA THR A 19 -2.15 5.39 -8.29
C THR A 19 -3.49 5.63 -9.00
N ILE A 20 -4.06 4.61 -9.63
CA ILE A 20 -5.36 4.72 -10.33
C ILE A 20 -6.48 5.16 -9.39
N LEU A 21 -6.54 4.58 -8.19
CA LEU A 21 -7.58 4.88 -7.20
C LEU A 21 -7.51 6.33 -6.69
N ASN A 22 -6.34 6.95 -6.75
CA ASN A 22 -6.14 8.34 -6.34
C ASN A 22 -6.21 9.35 -7.50
N LEU A 23 -6.40 8.90 -8.74
CA LEU A 23 -6.61 9.80 -9.87
C LEU A 23 -8.06 10.32 -9.89
N PRO A 24 -8.29 11.53 -10.45
CA PRO A 24 -9.64 12.06 -10.65
C PRO A 24 -10.50 11.09 -11.47
N ARG A 25 -11.77 10.90 -11.05
CA ARG A 25 -12.69 9.92 -11.65
C ARG A 25 -13.13 10.25 -13.07
N ASP A 26 -12.91 11.48 -13.53
CA ASP A 26 -13.18 11.93 -14.90
C ASP A 26 -12.08 11.55 -15.89
N LYS A 27 -10.98 11.00 -15.43
CA LYS A 27 -9.86 10.59 -16.28
C LYS A 27 -10.10 9.23 -16.93
N LYS A 28 -9.85 9.16 -18.25
CA LYS A 28 -9.83 7.91 -19.00
C LYS A 28 -8.47 7.25 -18.84
N ILE A 29 -8.43 6.15 -18.10
CA ILE A 29 -7.18 5.49 -17.70
C ILE A 29 -7.05 4.17 -18.45
N LEU A 30 -5.86 3.87 -18.98
CA LEU A 30 -5.48 2.56 -19.49
C LEU A 30 -4.51 1.90 -18.53
N LEU A 31 -4.91 0.77 -17.93
CA LEU A 31 -4.02 -0.09 -17.18
C LEU A 31 -3.46 -1.19 -18.08
N MET A 32 -2.15 -1.26 -18.19
CA MET A 32 -1.43 -2.27 -18.97
C MET A 32 -0.72 -3.25 -18.03
N CYS A 33 -1.01 -4.54 -18.16
CA CYS A 33 -0.38 -5.60 -17.39
C CYS A 33 0.33 -6.60 -18.32
N LYS A 34 1.46 -7.15 -17.87
CA LYS A 34 2.21 -8.19 -18.62
C LYS A 34 1.42 -9.50 -18.68
N LYS A 35 0.64 -9.78 -17.64
CA LYS A 35 -0.24 -10.96 -17.49
C LYS A 35 -1.56 -10.53 -16.87
N GLU A 36 -2.43 -11.48 -16.60
CA GLU A 36 -3.66 -11.23 -15.82
C GLU A 36 -3.33 -10.57 -14.48
N ILE A 37 -4.15 -9.60 -14.10
CA ILE A 37 -3.94 -8.80 -12.90
C ILE A 37 -3.86 -9.65 -11.62
N MET A 38 -4.62 -10.74 -11.57
CA MET A 38 -4.64 -11.69 -10.44
C MET A 38 -3.37 -12.55 -10.35
N LEU A 39 -2.45 -12.46 -11.31
CA LEU A 39 -1.15 -13.14 -11.29
C LEU A 39 0.01 -12.23 -10.88
N CYS A 40 -0.26 -11.03 -10.38
CA CYS A 40 0.78 -10.15 -9.84
C CYS A 40 1.12 -10.53 -8.38
N ASN A 41 2.32 -10.15 -7.94
CA ASN A 41 2.76 -10.44 -6.57
C ASN A 41 1.82 -9.86 -5.50
N THR A 42 1.21 -8.72 -5.78
CA THR A 42 0.24 -8.09 -4.86
C THR A 42 -1.00 -8.96 -4.68
N ALA A 43 -1.55 -9.51 -5.76
CA ALA A 43 -2.73 -10.39 -5.68
C ALA A 43 -2.41 -11.75 -5.03
N LEU A 44 -1.17 -12.21 -5.13
CA LEU A 44 -0.70 -13.48 -4.56
C LEU A 44 -0.10 -13.29 -3.15
N ALA A 45 0.03 -12.06 -2.67
CA ALA A 45 0.58 -11.78 -1.35
C ALA A 45 -0.33 -12.36 -0.25
N GLN A 46 0.30 -12.90 0.79
CA GLN A 46 -0.35 -13.42 2.00
C GLN A 46 0.29 -12.77 3.21
N GLY A 47 -0.49 -12.59 4.27
CA GLY A 47 -0.03 -12.01 5.53
C GLY A 47 -0.52 -10.58 5.75
N GLY A 48 0.03 -9.96 6.79
CA GLY A 48 -0.36 -8.63 7.23
C GLY A 48 0.45 -7.50 6.61
N VAL A 49 0.05 -6.29 6.95
CA VAL A 49 0.78 -5.05 6.65
C VAL A 49 1.35 -4.51 7.96
N ALA A 50 2.67 -4.25 7.98
CA ALA A 50 3.30 -3.63 9.13
C ALA A 50 3.04 -2.11 9.13
N ALA A 51 2.41 -1.62 10.19
CA ALA A 51 2.16 -0.18 10.41
C ALA A 51 1.96 0.11 11.89
N VAL A 52 2.39 1.27 12.36
CA VAL A 52 2.24 1.70 13.75
C VAL A 52 0.81 2.20 13.99
N LEU A 53 -0.12 1.30 14.25
CA LEU A 53 -1.53 1.61 14.54
C LEU A 53 -1.78 1.69 16.06
N ASP A 54 -1.15 0.83 16.86
CA ASP A 54 -1.22 0.85 18.31
C ASP A 54 -0.15 1.77 18.93
N LYS A 55 -0.46 3.05 19.05
CA LYS A 55 0.46 4.06 19.61
C LYS A 55 0.75 3.90 21.11
N LEU A 56 0.07 2.98 21.80
CA LEU A 56 0.33 2.70 23.21
C LEU A 56 1.48 1.70 23.37
N ASN A 57 1.57 0.73 22.50
CA ASN A 57 2.53 -0.38 22.57
C ASN A 57 3.58 -0.34 21.46
N ASP A 58 3.43 0.54 20.47
CA ASP A 58 4.33 0.67 19.33
C ASP A 58 4.65 2.13 19.00
N ASN A 59 5.75 2.36 18.28
CA ASN A 59 6.15 3.69 17.85
C ASN A 59 6.98 3.65 16.55
N PHE A 60 7.04 4.78 15.89
CA PHE A 60 7.76 4.93 14.62
C PHE A 60 9.26 4.60 14.72
N GLY A 61 9.89 4.89 15.88
CA GLY A 61 11.31 4.59 16.11
C GLY A 61 11.59 3.09 16.13
N LEU A 62 10.73 2.29 16.77
CA LEU A 62 10.83 0.84 16.76
C LEU A 62 10.68 0.29 15.34
N HIS A 63 9.59 0.64 14.66
CA HIS A 63 9.35 0.19 13.30
C HIS A 63 10.47 0.60 12.32
N PHE A 64 10.99 1.83 12.45
CA PHE A 64 12.13 2.30 11.67
C PHE A 64 13.37 1.43 11.91
N ASN A 65 13.74 1.21 13.17
CA ASN A 65 14.92 0.42 13.51
C ASN A 65 14.81 -1.02 13.05
N ASP A 66 13.64 -1.66 13.22
CA ASP A 66 13.39 -3.03 12.78
C ASP A 66 13.50 -3.14 11.25
N THR A 67 12.98 -2.16 10.53
CA THR A 67 13.08 -2.09 9.07
C THR A 67 14.53 -1.94 8.62
N MET A 68 15.31 -1.07 9.28
CA MET A 68 16.73 -0.88 8.98
C MET A 68 17.54 -2.15 9.27
N ILE A 69 17.27 -2.83 10.39
CA ILE A 69 17.93 -4.09 10.76
C ILE A 69 17.59 -5.19 9.75
N ALA A 70 16.31 -5.36 9.40
CA ALA A 70 15.86 -6.34 8.40
C ALA A 70 16.52 -6.11 7.03
N GLY A 71 16.71 -4.87 6.65
CA GLY A 71 17.43 -4.47 5.43
C GLY A 71 18.94 -4.43 5.57
N ARG A 72 19.53 -4.98 6.68
CA ARG A 72 20.98 -5.01 6.95
C ARG A 72 21.66 -3.65 6.89
N GLN A 73 20.92 -2.59 7.23
CA GLN A 73 21.38 -1.21 7.16
C GLN A 73 21.71 -0.70 5.74
N GLU A 74 21.29 -1.42 4.71
CA GLU A 74 21.47 -1.03 3.30
C GLU A 74 20.32 -0.19 2.76
N ASN A 75 19.23 -0.04 3.52
CA ASN A 75 18.05 0.75 3.17
C ASN A 75 18.43 2.25 3.09
N ASN A 76 17.72 2.98 2.24
CA ASN A 76 17.75 4.43 2.30
C ASN A 76 16.96 4.89 3.55
N PRO A 77 17.61 5.54 4.56
CA PRO A 77 16.94 5.90 5.80
C PRO A 77 15.77 6.89 5.61
N GLU A 78 15.88 7.78 4.63
CA GLU A 78 14.81 8.75 4.34
C GLU A 78 13.58 8.05 3.76
N ALA A 79 13.77 7.10 2.85
CA ALA A 79 12.68 6.30 2.31
C ALA A 79 12.00 5.45 3.40
N VAL A 80 12.78 4.87 4.33
CA VAL A 80 12.23 4.13 5.47
C VAL A 80 11.43 5.06 6.39
N ARG A 81 11.91 6.28 6.62
CA ARG A 81 11.18 7.26 7.43
C ARG A 81 9.81 7.56 6.84
N VAL A 82 9.75 7.90 5.56
CA VAL A 82 8.49 8.15 4.84
C VAL A 82 7.55 6.94 4.95
N LEU A 83 8.06 5.72 4.68
CA LEU A 83 7.28 4.49 4.80
C LEU A 83 6.64 4.33 6.18
N VAL A 84 7.42 4.52 7.23
CA VAL A 84 6.99 4.28 8.61
C VAL A 84 6.03 5.35 9.10
N GLU A 85 6.29 6.63 8.79
CA GLU A 85 5.49 7.76 9.25
C GLU A 85 4.16 7.89 8.49
N GLU A 86 4.14 7.62 7.18
CA GLU A 86 2.94 7.72 6.33
C GLU A 86 2.13 6.41 6.31
N GLY A 87 2.76 5.26 6.55
CA GLY A 87 2.15 3.93 6.49
C GLY A 87 0.83 3.79 7.23
N PRO A 88 0.69 4.24 8.49
CA PRO A 88 -0.58 4.14 9.21
C PRO A 88 -1.75 4.84 8.53
N SER A 89 -1.51 6.04 7.97
CA SER A 89 -2.55 6.77 7.26
C SER A 89 -2.94 6.08 5.95
N ASP A 90 -1.97 5.51 5.25
CA ASP A 90 -2.22 4.78 4.01
C ASP A 90 -2.98 3.46 4.25
N VAL A 91 -2.66 2.72 5.32
CA VAL A 91 -3.43 1.54 5.72
C VAL A 91 -4.88 1.90 6.01
N LEU A 92 -5.13 2.98 6.74
CA LEU A 92 -6.50 3.45 7.00
C LEU A 92 -7.21 3.90 5.71
N ASN A 93 -6.50 4.54 4.80
CA ASN A 93 -7.05 4.95 3.50
C ASN A 93 -7.51 3.75 2.67
N ILE A 94 -6.69 2.70 2.54
CA ILE A 94 -7.10 1.50 1.78
C ILE A 94 -8.22 0.72 2.49
N TYR A 95 -8.26 0.72 3.82
CA TYR A 95 -9.39 0.20 4.58
C TYR A 95 -10.70 0.94 4.23
N HIS A 96 -10.68 2.28 4.22
CA HIS A 96 -11.84 3.09 3.82
C HIS A 96 -12.20 2.96 2.34
N MET A 97 -11.26 2.55 1.49
CA MET A 97 -11.53 2.21 0.08
C MET A 97 -12.20 0.84 -0.09
N GLY A 98 -12.37 0.06 1.00
CA GLY A 98 -13.08 -1.21 1.01
C GLY A 98 -12.19 -2.45 0.99
N VAL A 99 -10.91 -2.33 1.35
CA VAL A 99 -10.06 -3.50 1.59
C VAL A 99 -10.50 -4.16 2.89
N ASP A 100 -10.84 -5.45 2.83
CA ASP A 100 -11.23 -6.24 3.98
C ASP A 100 -9.99 -6.63 4.80
N PHE A 101 -9.82 -5.97 5.93
CA PHE A 101 -8.87 -6.37 6.96
C PHE A 101 -9.58 -7.17 8.06
N ASP A 102 -8.84 -8.04 8.73
CA ASP A 102 -9.36 -8.71 9.92
C ASP A 102 -9.68 -7.68 11.01
N LEU A 103 -10.84 -7.89 11.64
CA LEU A 103 -11.32 -7.02 12.69
C LEU A 103 -11.30 -7.74 14.04
N ASN A 104 -11.06 -6.98 15.11
CA ASN A 104 -11.23 -7.46 16.47
C ASN A 104 -12.73 -7.54 16.84
N LYS A 105 -13.03 -8.06 18.03
CA LYS A 105 -14.42 -8.25 18.49
C LYS A 105 -15.22 -6.95 18.64
N ASP A 106 -14.52 -5.83 18.77
CA ASP A 106 -15.11 -4.50 18.93
C ASP A 106 -15.27 -3.77 17.59
N GLY A 107 -14.90 -4.42 16.47
CA GLY A 107 -15.00 -3.89 15.11
C GLY A 107 -13.86 -2.97 14.68
N GLY A 108 -12.80 -2.87 15.48
CA GLY A 108 -11.55 -2.22 15.10
C GLY A 108 -10.63 -3.16 14.31
N LEU A 109 -9.61 -2.59 13.65
CA LEU A 109 -8.60 -3.39 12.97
C LEU A 109 -7.90 -4.33 13.97
N LEU A 110 -7.63 -5.57 13.53
CA LEU A 110 -6.86 -6.53 14.30
C LEU A 110 -5.36 -6.27 14.08
N TYR A 111 -4.60 -6.05 15.16
CA TYR A 111 -3.14 -5.88 15.16
C TYR A 111 -2.51 -6.46 16.41
#